data_a043ba73f0b5eb5ccde59d8c5ad345f1
#
_entry.id   a043ba73f0b5eb5ccde59d8c5ad345f1
#
_cell.length_a   1.000
_cell.length_b   1.000
_cell.length_c   1.000
_cell.angle_alpha   90.00
_cell.angle_beta   90.00
_cell.angle_gamma   90.00
#
_symmetry.space_group_name_H-M   'P 1'
#
loop_
_entity.id
_entity.type
_entity.pdbx_description
1 polymer ?
#
loop_
_entity_poly.entity_id
_entity_poly.type
_entity_poly.pdbx_seq_one_letter_code
_entity_poly.pdbx_strand_id
1 'polypeptide(L)'
;LSPEKRYEALDQLFRQQPPAVIVCRSEELTPFPEMQELAQKHGVALLRSNETTCTLMGSLISVLNLELAPRITRHGVLVEVYGEGILILGDSGIGKSELAIELVKRGHRLVADDAVELRKVSNRQIMGTAPENIRHFIELRGIGIVNVARVYGVGAVKLSESLDLVVQLEAWDPTKNYQRTGLESEYYDILGVSIPSTSIPVSPGRN
;
A
#
# COMPACT_ATOMS: atom_id res chain seq x y z
N LEU A 1 12.54 43.43 5.51
CA LEU A 1 13.90 43.16 5.06
C LEU A 1 14.20 44.09 3.88
N SER A 2 15.41 44.68 3.86
CA SER A 2 15.88 45.36 2.65
C SER A 2 16.01 44.36 1.49
N PRO A 3 15.92 44.80 0.21
CA PRO A 3 16.06 43.91 -0.94
C PRO A 3 17.36 43.08 -0.90
N GLU A 4 18.45 43.64 -0.44
CA GLU A 4 19.75 42.95 -0.31
C GLU A 4 19.70 41.84 0.71
N LYS A 5 19.19 42.10 1.92
CA LYS A 5 19.04 41.07 2.97
C LYS A 5 18.06 40.00 2.59
N ARG A 6 17.02 40.32 1.79
CA ARG A 6 16.08 39.36 1.26
C ARG A 6 16.74 38.44 0.23
N TYR A 7 17.53 39.03 -0.68
CA TYR A 7 18.29 38.27 -1.68
C TYR A 7 19.25 37.27 -1.01
N GLU A 8 20.03 37.74 -0.02
CA GLU A 8 20.96 36.87 0.73
C GLU A 8 20.23 35.68 1.42
N ALA A 9 19.11 35.95 2.07
CA ALA A 9 18.35 34.92 2.74
C ALA A 9 17.75 33.90 1.76
N LEU A 10 17.24 34.36 0.62
CA LEU A 10 16.73 33.50 -0.45
C LEU A 10 17.87 32.72 -1.11
N ASP A 11 19.03 33.34 -1.38
CA ASP A 11 20.18 32.63 -1.97
C ASP A 11 20.67 31.51 -1.03
N GLN A 12 20.70 31.75 0.28
CA GLN A 12 21.01 30.69 1.26
C GLN A 12 20.00 29.53 1.22
N LEU A 13 18.69 29.82 1.06
CA LEU A 13 17.66 28.78 0.93
C LEU A 13 17.86 27.96 -0.35
N PHE A 14 18.05 28.61 -1.49
CA PHE A 14 18.18 27.90 -2.77
C PHE A 14 19.51 27.12 -2.89
N ARG A 15 20.57 27.56 -2.20
CA ARG A 15 21.85 26.84 -2.09
C ARG A 15 21.71 25.48 -1.42
N GLN A 16 20.69 25.27 -0.56
CA GLN A 16 20.41 23.97 0.06
C GLN A 16 19.84 22.96 -0.96
N GLN A 17 19.58 23.39 -2.18
CA GLN A 17 19.01 22.58 -3.26
C GLN A 17 17.78 21.78 -2.83
N PRO A 18 16.74 22.44 -2.26
CA PRO A 18 15.51 21.73 -1.95
C PRO A 18 14.89 21.16 -3.25
N PRO A 19 14.14 20.06 -3.19
CA PRO A 19 13.45 19.49 -4.36
C PRO A 19 12.54 20.49 -5.06
N ALA A 20 11.89 21.37 -4.30
CA ALA A 20 11.08 22.48 -4.80
C ALA A 20 10.93 23.56 -3.72
N VAL A 21 10.65 24.78 -4.15
CA VAL A 21 10.15 25.88 -3.31
C VAL A 21 8.74 26.22 -3.77
N ILE A 22 7.77 26.21 -2.84
CA ILE A 22 6.36 26.45 -3.16
C ILE A 22 5.89 27.73 -2.48
N VAL A 23 5.43 28.70 -3.26
CA VAL A 23 4.82 29.92 -2.75
C VAL A 23 3.31 29.70 -2.62
N CYS A 24 2.84 29.70 -1.38
CA CYS A 24 1.41 29.56 -1.06
C CYS A 24 0.68 30.91 -1.14
N ARG A 25 -0.67 30.87 -1.21
CA ARG A 25 -1.54 32.05 -1.34
C ARG A 25 -1.14 32.94 -2.53
N SER A 26 -0.84 32.34 -3.65
CA SER A 26 -0.28 33.04 -4.81
C SER A 26 -1.24 34.04 -5.48
N GLU A 27 -2.52 34.01 -5.17
CA GLU A 27 -3.50 35.03 -5.57
C GLU A 27 -3.38 36.31 -4.71
N GLU A 28 -3.03 36.14 -3.42
CA GLU A 28 -2.86 37.24 -2.47
C GLU A 28 -1.43 37.79 -2.44
N LEU A 29 -0.44 36.91 -2.67
CA LEU A 29 0.98 37.17 -2.52
C LEU A 29 1.75 36.94 -3.83
N THR A 30 2.31 37.97 -4.38
CA THR A 30 3.22 37.87 -5.53
C THR A 30 4.59 37.40 -5.07
N PRO A 31 5.15 36.33 -5.66
CA PRO A 31 6.54 35.92 -5.38
C PRO A 31 7.53 37.09 -5.66
N PHE A 32 8.53 37.18 -4.85
CA PHE A 32 9.57 38.17 -5.08
C PHE A 32 10.33 37.87 -6.39
N PRO A 33 10.65 38.88 -7.21
CA PRO A 33 11.37 38.67 -8.49
C PRO A 33 12.68 37.89 -8.31
N GLU A 34 13.38 38.12 -7.21
CA GLU A 34 14.62 37.42 -6.85
C GLU A 34 14.46 35.93 -6.70
N MET A 35 13.26 35.44 -6.37
CA MET A 35 13.00 33.99 -6.26
C MET A 35 13.10 33.29 -7.61
N GLN A 36 12.64 33.93 -8.70
CA GLN A 36 12.75 33.35 -10.04
C GLN A 36 14.19 33.27 -10.51
N GLU A 37 14.95 34.35 -10.29
CA GLU A 37 16.36 34.40 -10.62
C GLU A 37 17.17 33.35 -9.87
N LEU A 38 16.96 33.25 -8.55
CA LEU A 38 17.66 32.30 -7.70
C LEU A 38 17.25 30.84 -7.97
N ALA A 39 15.98 30.60 -8.25
CA ALA A 39 15.49 29.28 -8.66
C ALA A 39 16.20 28.80 -9.93
N GLN A 40 16.30 29.67 -10.93
CA GLN A 40 17.01 29.43 -12.18
C GLN A 40 18.51 29.20 -11.97
N LYS A 41 19.15 30.08 -11.16
CA LYS A 41 20.58 30.01 -10.82
C LYS A 41 20.97 28.72 -10.14
N HIS A 42 20.11 28.20 -9.24
CA HIS A 42 20.40 27.02 -8.44
C HIS A 42 19.72 25.73 -8.99
N GLY A 43 18.96 25.82 -10.09
CA GLY A 43 18.28 24.66 -10.69
C GLY A 43 17.17 24.08 -9.82
N VAL A 44 16.53 24.89 -8.98
CA VAL A 44 15.47 24.49 -8.05
C VAL A 44 14.10 24.79 -8.66
N ALA A 45 13.17 23.87 -8.58
CA ALA A 45 11.79 24.09 -9.03
C ALA A 45 11.09 25.13 -8.15
N LEU A 46 10.53 26.19 -8.77
CA LEU A 46 9.72 27.21 -8.08
C LEU A 46 8.25 27.01 -8.51
N LEU A 47 7.40 26.65 -7.56
CA LEU A 47 6.00 26.37 -7.78
C LEU A 47 5.11 27.39 -7.07
N ARG A 48 3.84 27.49 -7.50
CA ARG A 48 2.84 28.38 -6.89
C ARG A 48 1.60 27.55 -6.52
N SER A 49 1.00 27.89 -5.40
CA SER A 49 -0.28 27.31 -4.95
C SER A 49 -1.19 28.41 -4.39
N ASN A 50 -2.48 28.34 -4.68
CA ASN A 50 -3.47 29.24 -4.10
C ASN A 50 -3.86 28.84 -2.68
N GLU A 51 -3.55 27.59 -2.31
CA GLU A 51 -3.82 27.07 -0.98
C GLU A 51 -3.02 27.77 0.12
N THR A 52 -3.54 27.69 1.34
CA THR A 52 -2.76 28.11 2.51
C THR A 52 -1.60 27.14 2.75
N THR A 53 -0.56 27.59 3.39
CA THR A 53 0.60 26.73 3.74
C THR A 53 0.17 25.51 4.54
N CYS A 54 -0.73 25.67 5.50
CA CYS A 54 -1.21 24.55 6.33
C CYS A 54 -2.00 23.51 5.52
N THR A 55 -2.88 23.95 4.61
CA THR A 55 -3.66 23.08 3.73
C THR A 55 -2.74 22.29 2.80
N LEU A 56 -1.82 23.00 2.13
CA LEU A 56 -0.87 22.37 1.22
C LEU A 56 0.05 21.37 1.94
N MET A 57 0.61 21.76 3.11
CA MET A 57 1.44 20.86 3.91
C MET A 57 0.67 19.59 4.33
N GLY A 58 -0.58 19.73 4.78
CA GLY A 58 -1.40 18.58 5.14
C GLY A 58 -1.60 17.61 3.97
N SER A 59 -1.92 18.14 2.78
CA SER A 59 -2.08 17.37 1.56
C SER A 59 -0.77 16.69 1.13
N LEU A 60 0.34 17.42 1.14
CA LEU A 60 1.66 16.88 0.78
C LEU A 60 2.12 15.79 1.76
N ILE A 61 1.97 15.99 3.06
CA ILE A 61 2.32 14.98 4.07
C ILE A 61 1.52 13.70 3.83
N SER A 62 0.20 13.81 3.57
CA SER A 62 -0.65 12.64 3.31
C SER A 62 -0.21 11.85 2.08
N VAL A 63 0.06 12.56 0.98
CA VAL A 63 0.51 11.93 -0.28
C VAL A 63 1.92 11.34 -0.14
N LEU A 64 2.86 12.11 0.41
CA LEU A 64 4.25 11.67 0.54
C LEU A 64 4.40 10.50 1.53
N ASN A 65 3.64 10.48 2.62
CA ASN A 65 3.62 9.35 3.53
C ASN A 65 3.19 8.05 2.83
N LEU A 66 2.23 8.13 1.90
CA LEU A 66 1.78 6.98 1.13
C LEU A 66 2.82 6.58 0.05
N GLU A 67 3.33 7.56 -0.71
CA GLU A 67 4.23 7.30 -1.84
C GLU A 67 5.63 6.87 -1.39
N LEU A 68 6.14 7.45 -0.31
CA LEU A 68 7.46 7.13 0.26
C LEU A 68 7.41 6.04 1.33
N ALA A 69 6.23 5.49 1.62
CA ALA A 69 6.08 4.43 2.61
C ALA A 69 6.99 3.23 2.31
N PRO A 70 7.68 2.67 3.31
CA PRO A 70 8.37 1.41 3.15
C PRO A 70 7.45 0.35 2.58
N ARG A 71 7.91 -0.36 1.55
CA ARG A 71 7.11 -1.36 0.85
C ARG A 71 7.92 -2.63 0.58
N ILE A 72 7.21 -3.75 0.59
CA ILE A 72 7.72 -5.06 0.21
C ILE A 72 6.68 -5.77 -0.64
N THR A 73 7.13 -6.68 -1.50
CA THR A 73 6.24 -7.61 -2.20
C THR A 73 6.31 -8.98 -1.53
N ARG A 74 5.16 -9.61 -1.34
CA ARG A 74 5.03 -10.98 -0.84
C ARG A 74 4.29 -11.84 -1.86
N HIS A 75 4.78 -13.06 -2.07
CA HIS A 75 4.03 -14.07 -2.79
C HIS A 75 2.89 -14.57 -1.91
N GLY A 76 1.65 -14.38 -2.37
CA GLY A 76 0.45 -14.70 -1.61
C GLY A 76 -0.80 -14.15 -2.27
N VAL A 77 -1.89 -14.23 -1.56
CA VAL A 77 -3.20 -13.72 -1.98
C VAL A 77 -3.75 -12.78 -0.91
N LEU A 78 -4.24 -11.62 -1.32
CA LEU A 78 -4.93 -10.70 -0.43
C LEU A 78 -6.41 -10.63 -0.82
N VAL A 79 -7.27 -10.89 0.14
CA VAL A 79 -8.73 -10.80 0.02
C VAL A 79 -9.32 -9.93 1.11
N GLU A 80 -10.45 -9.32 0.84
CA GLU A 80 -11.27 -8.68 1.87
C GLU A 80 -12.44 -9.60 2.20
N VAL A 81 -12.58 -9.92 3.49
CA VAL A 81 -13.61 -10.82 4.04
C VAL A 81 -14.34 -10.09 5.17
N TYR A 82 -15.60 -9.77 4.97
CA TYR A 82 -16.45 -9.01 5.91
C TYR A 82 -15.86 -7.65 6.34
N GLY A 83 -15.09 -7.01 5.48
CA GLY A 83 -14.48 -5.72 5.75
C GLY A 83 -13.03 -5.80 6.27
N GLU A 84 -12.52 -6.99 6.57
CA GLU A 84 -11.17 -7.25 7.09
C GLU A 84 -10.24 -7.76 5.97
N GLY A 85 -9.03 -7.25 5.90
CA GLY A 85 -8.02 -7.68 4.94
C GLY A 85 -7.25 -8.91 5.41
N ILE A 86 -7.31 -9.99 4.66
CA ILE A 86 -6.67 -11.26 4.97
C ILE A 86 -5.60 -11.58 3.94
N LEU A 87 -4.34 -11.65 4.39
CA LEU A 87 -3.22 -12.10 3.58
C LEU A 87 -3.06 -13.61 3.73
N ILE A 88 -3.27 -14.33 2.65
CA ILE A 88 -3.13 -15.80 2.58
C ILE A 88 -1.74 -16.12 2.05
N LEU A 89 -0.93 -16.76 2.87
CA LEU A 89 0.42 -17.22 2.56
C LEU A 89 0.46 -18.76 2.53
N GLY A 90 1.54 -19.32 2.03
CA GLY A 90 1.79 -20.76 1.97
C GLY A 90 2.52 -21.14 0.69
N ASP A 91 2.93 -22.39 0.60
CA ASP A 91 3.71 -22.93 -0.51
C ASP A 91 3.00 -22.77 -1.86
N SER A 92 3.77 -22.77 -2.94
CA SER A 92 3.20 -22.78 -4.28
C SER A 92 2.37 -24.04 -4.46
N GLY A 93 1.11 -23.85 -4.89
CA GLY A 93 0.22 -24.96 -5.16
C GLY A 93 -0.56 -25.50 -3.99
N ILE A 94 -0.49 -24.87 -2.84
CA ILE A 94 -1.26 -25.31 -1.66
C ILE A 94 -2.76 -24.99 -1.75
N GLY A 95 -3.19 -24.15 -2.71
CA GLY A 95 -4.60 -23.80 -2.90
C GLY A 95 -4.96 -22.37 -2.53
N LYS A 96 -4.00 -21.43 -2.48
CA LYS A 96 -4.26 -20.01 -2.13
C LYS A 96 -5.27 -19.35 -3.08
N SER A 97 -5.02 -19.45 -4.39
CA SER A 97 -5.87 -18.84 -5.42
C SER A 97 -7.23 -19.53 -5.51
N GLU A 98 -7.28 -20.85 -5.31
CA GLU A 98 -8.52 -21.63 -5.23
C GLU A 98 -9.37 -21.18 -4.03
N LEU A 99 -8.76 -20.99 -2.87
CA LEU A 99 -9.43 -20.44 -1.68
C LEU A 99 -9.98 -19.03 -1.95
N ALA A 100 -9.18 -18.17 -2.59
CA ALA A 100 -9.62 -16.81 -2.92
C ALA A 100 -10.85 -16.79 -3.82
N ILE A 101 -10.89 -17.64 -4.85
CA ILE A 101 -12.07 -17.76 -5.74
C ILE A 101 -13.30 -18.27 -5.00
N GLU A 102 -13.15 -19.21 -4.08
CA GLU A 102 -14.28 -19.66 -3.24
C GLU A 102 -14.81 -18.55 -2.33
N LEU A 103 -13.92 -17.70 -1.79
CA LEU A 103 -14.31 -16.51 -1.03
C LEU A 103 -15.03 -15.49 -1.92
N VAL A 104 -14.52 -15.24 -3.14
CA VAL A 104 -15.18 -14.35 -4.12
C VAL A 104 -16.59 -14.85 -4.48
N LYS A 105 -16.77 -16.14 -4.71
CA LYS A 105 -18.10 -16.74 -4.96
C LYS A 105 -19.07 -16.54 -3.80
N ARG A 106 -18.56 -16.39 -2.58
CA ARG A 106 -19.35 -16.13 -1.37
C ARG A 106 -19.60 -14.64 -1.11
N GLY A 107 -19.18 -13.75 -2.04
CA GLY A 107 -19.43 -12.31 -1.97
C GLY A 107 -18.29 -11.50 -1.35
N HIS A 108 -17.14 -12.10 -1.09
CA HIS A 108 -15.94 -11.42 -0.65
C HIS A 108 -15.17 -10.84 -1.84
N ARG A 109 -14.15 -10.02 -1.60
CA ARG A 109 -13.47 -9.27 -2.67
C ARG A 109 -12.00 -9.66 -2.79
N LEU A 110 -11.55 -9.88 -4.03
CA LEU A 110 -10.13 -10.04 -4.34
C LEU A 110 -9.43 -8.69 -4.38
N VAL A 111 -8.28 -8.59 -3.73
CA VAL A 111 -7.39 -7.43 -3.80
C VAL A 111 -6.18 -7.75 -4.68
N ALA A 112 -5.48 -8.84 -4.39
CA ALA A 112 -4.29 -9.26 -5.13
C ALA A 112 -4.17 -10.79 -5.13
N ASP A 113 -3.61 -11.35 -6.23
CA ASP A 113 -3.18 -12.75 -6.34
C ASP A 113 -1.74 -12.80 -6.83
N ASP A 114 -1.00 -13.83 -6.41
CA ASP A 114 0.40 -14.12 -6.73
C ASP A 114 1.39 -13.11 -6.13
N ALA A 115 1.27 -11.84 -6.38
CA ALA A 115 2.11 -10.80 -5.82
C ALA A 115 1.27 -9.76 -5.07
N VAL A 116 1.55 -9.59 -3.78
CA VAL A 116 0.92 -8.59 -2.92
C VAL A 116 1.95 -7.53 -2.55
N GLU A 117 1.73 -6.30 -3.00
CA GLU A 117 2.52 -5.16 -2.53
C GLU A 117 1.97 -4.68 -1.19
N LEU A 118 2.82 -4.72 -0.17
CA LEU A 118 2.51 -4.32 1.20
C LEU A 118 3.27 -3.04 1.54
N ARG A 119 2.55 -1.99 1.95
CA ARG A 119 3.09 -0.67 2.30
C ARG A 119 2.78 -0.35 3.76
N LYS A 120 3.80 0.10 4.51
CA LYS A 120 3.62 0.57 5.88
C LYS A 120 3.11 2.01 5.89
N VAL A 121 1.81 2.20 6.01
CA VAL A 121 1.18 3.54 6.02
C VAL A 121 1.20 4.20 7.39
N SER A 122 1.40 3.43 8.45
CA SER A 122 1.61 3.93 9.81
C SER A 122 2.37 2.90 10.67
N ASN A 123 2.67 3.25 11.93
CA ASN A 123 3.32 2.31 12.87
C ASN A 123 2.45 1.09 13.25
N ARG A 124 1.17 1.07 12.86
CA ARG A 124 0.22 0.00 13.20
C ARG A 124 -0.58 -0.51 12.00
N GLN A 125 -0.31 0.00 10.80
CA GLN A 125 -1.14 -0.31 9.65
C GLN A 125 -0.29 -0.61 8.41
N ILE A 126 -0.59 -1.74 7.81
CA ILE A 126 -0.09 -2.15 6.51
C ILE A 126 -1.24 -2.08 5.50
N MET A 127 -0.99 -1.46 4.36
CA MET A 127 -1.91 -1.44 3.22
C MET A 127 -1.41 -2.42 2.17
N GLY A 128 -2.28 -3.28 1.68
CA GLY A 128 -1.99 -4.22 0.60
C GLY A 128 -2.65 -3.83 -0.71
N THR A 129 -1.94 -4.00 -1.82
CA THR A 129 -2.42 -3.75 -3.19
C THR A 129 -1.87 -4.80 -4.15
N ALA A 130 -2.49 -4.93 -5.33
CA ALA A 130 -1.89 -5.66 -6.45
C ALA A 130 -0.98 -4.74 -7.27
N PRO A 131 0.15 -5.24 -7.81
CA PRO A 131 0.85 -4.58 -8.91
C PRO A 131 -0.10 -4.25 -10.05
N GLU A 132 0.09 -3.10 -10.69
CA GLU A 132 -0.89 -2.56 -11.65
C GLU A 132 -1.12 -3.49 -12.85
N ASN A 133 -0.07 -4.15 -13.31
CA ASN A 133 -0.10 -5.04 -14.48
C ASN A 133 -0.85 -6.36 -14.26
N ILE A 134 -1.02 -6.81 -12.99
CA ILE A 134 -1.74 -8.05 -12.65
C ILE A 134 -3.01 -7.80 -11.84
N ARG A 135 -3.40 -6.54 -11.70
CA ARG A 135 -4.58 -6.15 -10.92
C ARG A 135 -5.85 -6.80 -11.45
N HIS A 136 -6.65 -7.38 -10.54
CA HIS A 136 -7.90 -8.10 -10.80
C HIS A 136 -7.74 -9.45 -11.51
N PHE A 137 -6.52 -9.87 -11.77
CA PHE A 137 -6.27 -11.21 -12.32
C PHE A 137 -5.99 -12.21 -11.20
N ILE A 138 -6.38 -13.46 -11.45
CA ILE A 138 -6.09 -14.62 -10.61
C ILE A 138 -5.68 -15.79 -11.50
N GLU A 139 -4.65 -16.52 -11.09
CA GLU A 139 -4.24 -17.74 -11.78
C GLU A 139 -4.89 -18.96 -11.15
N LEU A 140 -5.63 -19.72 -11.95
CA LEU A 140 -6.29 -20.98 -11.53
C LEU A 140 -5.70 -22.15 -12.30
N ARG A 141 -5.21 -23.14 -11.60
CA ARG A 141 -4.62 -24.33 -12.20
C ARG A 141 -5.61 -25.05 -13.10
N GLY A 142 -5.17 -25.40 -14.31
CA GLY A 142 -6.00 -26.08 -15.32
C GLY A 142 -6.99 -25.18 -16.05
N ILE A 143 -7.15 -23.92 -15.64
CA ILE A 143 -8.03 -22.93 -16.28
C ILE A 143 -7.20 -21.81 -16.92
N GLY A 144 -6.13 -21.35 -16.23
CA GLY A 144 -5.29 -20.24 -16.65
C GLY A 144 -5.62 -18.94 -15.91
N ILE A 145 -5.28 -17.82 -16.51
CA ILE A 145 -5.43 -16.49 -15.92
C ILE A 145 -6.85 -15.96 -16.17
N VAL A 146 -7.55 -15.62 -15.10
CA VAL A 146 -8.94 -15.15 -15.12
C VAL A 146 -9.02 -13.72 -14.60
N ASN A 147 -9.74 -12.85 -15.30
CA ASN A 147 -10.05 -11.52 -14.80
C ASN A 147 -11.32 -11.59 -13.92
N VAL A 148 -11.13 -11.48 -12.61
CA VAL A 148 -12.21 -11.61 -11.61
C VAL A 148 -13.27 -10.52 -11.77
N ALA A 149 -12.88 -9.28 -12.08
CA ALA A 149 -13.83 -8.20 -12.28
C ALA A 149 -14.73 -8.42 -13.50
N ARG A 150 -14.24 -9.10 -14.55
CA ARG A 150 -15.05 -9.43 -15.73
C ARG A 150 -16.01 -10.59 -15.48
N VAL A 151 -15.59 -11.59 -14.70
CA VAL A 151 -16.38 -12.81 -14.47
C VAL A 151 -17.41 -12.61 -13.35
N TYR A 152 -17.01 -11.97 -12.26
CA TYR A 152 -17.85 -11.81 -11.05
C TYR A 152 -18.37 -10.39 -10.83
N GLY A 153 -18.01 -9.45 -11.69
CA GLY A 153 -18.38 -8.04 -11.58
C GLY A 153 -17.35 -7.20 -10.79
N VAL A 154 -17.43 -5.88 -10.97
CA VAL A 154 -16.50 -4.93 -10.32
C VAL A 154 -16.62 -4.92 -8.80
N GLY A 155 -17.76 -5.34 -8.25
CA GLY A 155 -17.97 -5.50 -6.80
C GLY A 155 -17.18 -6.65 -6.16
N ALA A 156 -16.66 -7.59 -6.97
CA ALA A 156 -15.87 -8.74 -6.52
C ALA A 156 -14.38 -8.44 -6.36
N VAL A 157 -13.96 -7.21 -6.66
CA VAL A 157 -12.56 -6.79 -6.56
C VAL A 157 -12.43 -5.48 -5.76
N LYS A 158 -11.24 -5.25 -5.19
CA LYS A 158 -10.90 -4.03 -4.47
C LYS A 158 -9.48 -3.62 -4.85
N LEU A 159 -9.19 -2.31 -4.91
CA LEU A 159 -7.88 -1.82 -5.33
C LEU A 159 -6.82 -1.96 -4.22
N SER A 160 -7.24 -1.75 -2.98
CA SER A 160 -6.38 -1.83 -1.80
C SER A 160 -7.17 -2.21 -0.57
N GLU A 161 -6.52 -2.83 0.40
CA GLU A 161 -7.12 -3.16 1.69
C GLU A 161 -6.09 -3.03 2.81
N SER A 162 -6.55 -2.62 4.00
CA SER A 162 -5.78 -2.73 5.24
C SER A 162 -5.56 -4.20 5.57
N LEU A 163 -4.39 -4.53 6.08
CA LEU A 163 -4.09 -5.90 6.48
C LEU A 163 -4.39 -6.10 7.97
N ASP A 164 -5.34 -6.99 8.26
CA ASP A 164 -5.84 -7.25 9.61
C ASP A 164 -5.46 -8.65 10.12
N LEU A 165 -5.28 -9.62 9.21
CA LEU A 165 -4.95 -11.00 9.54
C LEU A 165 -4.01 -11.61 8.50
N VAL A 166 -3.05 -12.41 8.95
CA VAL A 166 -2.26 -13.31 8.10
C VAL A 166 -2.71 -14.75 8.32
N VAL A 167 -3.08 -15.45 7.25
CA VAL A 167 -3.41 -16.87 7.27
C VAL A 167 -2.30 -17.63 6.55
N GLN A 168 -1.60 -18.50 7.26
CA GLN A 168 -0.58 -19.35 6.71
C GLN A 168 -1.21 -20.72 6.37
N LEU A 169 -1.35 -21.03 5.08
CA LEU A 169 -1.73 -22.38 4.65
C LEU A 169 -0.52 -23.30 4.70
N GLU A 170 -0.66 -24.45 5.32
CA GLU A 170 0.38 -25.47 5.38
C GLU A 170 -0.20 -26.87 5.06
N ALA A 171 0.64 -27.76 4.52
CA ALA A 171 0.21 -29.13 4.30
C ALA A 171 -0.07 -29.81 5.64
N TRP A 172 -1.14 -30.61 5.69
CA TRP A 172 -1.49 -31.37 6.90
C TRP A 172 -0.33 -32.28 7.32
N ASP A 173 0.14 -32.11 8.56
CA ASP A 173 1.15 -32.94 9.19
C ASP A 173 0.53 -33.67 10.39
N PRO A 174 0.42 -35.01 10.38
CA PRO A 174 -0.16 -35.75 11.48
C PRO A 174 0.65 -35.70 12.77
N THR A 175 1.90 -35.26 12.71
CA THR A 175 2.79 -35.14 13.87
C THR A 175 2.65 -33.78 14.60
N LYS A 176 2.08 -32.77 13.92
CA LYS A 176 1.83 -31.45 14.46
C LYS A 176 0.54 -31.39 15.28
N ASN A 177 0.61 -30.74 16.43
CA ASN A 177 -0.56 -30.37 17.19
C ASN A 177 -1.13 -29.05 16.68
N TYR A 178 -2.23 -29.11 15.93
CA TYR A 178 -2.91 -27.90 15.48
C TYR A 178 -3.83 -27.36 16.56
N GLN A 179 -3.71 -26.06 16.80
CA GLN A 179 -4.58 -25.38 17.76
C GLN A 179 -6.04 -25.45 17.31
N ARG A 180 -6.91 -25.94 18.15
CA ARG A 180 -8.36 -26.05 17.89
C ARG A 180 -9.16 -24.88 18.43
N THR A 181 -8.58 -24.12 19.36
CA THR A 181 -9.31 -23.14 20.16
C THR A 181 -8.97 -21.69 19.84
N GLY A 182 -7.93 -21.40 19.02
CA GLY A 182 -7.53 -20.03 18.70
C GLY A 182 -7.14 -19.18 19.92
N LEU A 183 -6.80 -19.80 21.06
CA LEU A 183 -6.50 -19.08 22.29
C LEU A 183 -5.08 -18.53 22.35
N GLU A 184 -4.17 -19.02 21.52
CA GLU A 184 -2.81 -18.49 21.41
C GLU A 184 -2.77 -17.52 20.24
N SER A 185 -2.42 -16.28 20.52
CA SER A 185 -2.25 -15.24 19.51
C SER A 185 -0.86 -15.38 18.90
N GLU A 186 -0.80 -15.77 17.64
CA GLU A 186 0.41 -15.71 16.83
C GLU A 186 0.44 -14.37 16.08
N TYR A 187 1.64 -13.89 15.81
CA TYR A 187 1.84 -12.63 15.07
C TYR A 187 2.85 -12.82 13.96
N TYR A 188 2.58 -12.17 12.83
CA TYR A 188 3.46 -12.12 11.69
C TYR A 188 4.00 -10.70 11.50
N ASP A 189 5.33 -10.54 11.48
CA ASP A 189 5.93 -9.21 11.31
C ASP A 189 6.01 -8.82 9.84
N ILE A 190 5.49 -7.64 9.53
CA ILE A 190 5.60 -7.02 8.22
C ILE A 190 6.09 -5.58 8.39
N LEU A 191 7.31 -5.30 7.97
CA LEU A 191 7.92 -3.97 8.05
C LEU A 191 7.93 -3.39 9.48
N GLY A 192 8.06 -4.25 10.50
CA GLY A 192 8.02 -3.86 11.91
C GLY A 192 6.61 -3.55 12.42
N VAL A 193 5.58 -4.07 11.75
CA VAL A 193 4.19 -4.08 12.23
C VAL A 193 3.79 -5.53 12.50
N SER A 194 3.39 -5.83 13.74
CA SER A 194 2.95 -7.15 14.16
C SER A 194 1.47 -7.34 13.81
N ILE A 195 1.18 -8.19 12.83
CA ILE A 195 -0.18 -8.51 12.38
C ILE A 195 -0.59 -9.85 12.99
N PRO A 196 -1.81 -9.99 13.56
CA PRO A 196 -2.33 -11.28 14.01
C PRO A 196 -2.19 -12.33 12.91
N SER A 197 -1.83 -13.55 13.29
CA SER A 197 -1.66 -14.64 12.33
C SER A 197 -2.21 -15.96 12.86
N THR A 198 -2.54 -16.85 11.93
CA THR A 198 -2.95 -18.21 12.24
C THR A 198 -2.50 -19.18 11.14
N SER A 199 -2.21 -20.42 11.51
CA SER A 199 -1.87 -21.49 10.56
C SER A 199 -3.07 -22.41 10.35
N ILE A 200 -3.39 -22.66 9.08
CA ILE A 200 -4.48 -23.56 8.69
C ILE A 200 -3.90 -24.73 7.89
N PRO A 201 -4.03 -25.96 8.41
CA PRO A 201 -3.60 -27.15 7.69
C PRO A 201 -4.57 -27.51 6.57
N VAL A 202 -4.03 -27.78 5.39
CA VAL A 202 -4.77 -28.18 4.20
C VAL A 202 -4.47 -29.63 3.84
N SER A 203 -5.50 -30.42 3.62
CA SER A 203 -5.36 -31.79 3.13
C SER A 203 -6.02 -31.94 1.77
N PRO A 204 -5.40 -32.63 0.79
CA PRO A 204 -6.05 -32.92 -0.47
C PRO A 204 -7.39 -33.70 -0.25
N GLY A 205 -8.46 -33.21 -0.92
CA GLY A 205 -9.77 -33.85 -0.87
C GLY A 205 -10.62 -33.57 0.38
N ARG A 206 -10.22 -32.66 1.24
CA ARG A 206 -11.07 -32.07 2.30
C ARG A 206 -11.39 -30.64 1.96
N ASN A 207 -12.67 -30.31 1.92
CA ASN A 207 -13.17 -28.93 1.81
C ASN A 207 -13.13 -28.23 3.16
#